data_64020e5ab51da7a3b9d7a3bb6be455a6
#
_entry.id   64020e5ab51da7a3b9d7a3bb6be455a6
#
_cell.length_a   1.000
_cell.length_b   1.000
_cell.length_c   1.000
_cell.angle_alpha   90.00
_cell.angle_beta   90.00
_cell.angle_gamma   90.00
#
_symmetry.space_group_name_H-M   'P 1'
#
loop_
_entity.id
_entity.type
_entity.pdbx_description
1 polymer ?
#
loop_
_entity_poly.entity_id
_entity_poly.type
_entity_poly.pdbx_seq_one_letter_code
_entity_poly.pdbx_strand_id
1 'polypeptide(L)'
;MEPHASDVRQGMSVPPAAPERNPQVPPPPAPSQSPTPPPAPSPQNVAVQAVAVPQAGVTFTPMSTKSRRRIKRIVVGVVALVVLGVVATVALTIANWTRTPEAKVRQYLDLLADGKASAATAMVDPGLPNDQRGFLSDEVMASSSARIEVEDVTADDAERSKERVVTATMRLDGERFTRSFRVTEAKKTFGLLKNWKIQDAMVARVDVQADNVTHFSIGGEKMSVATLKEAPSSSIVLYPGVYTFTPEETGEYIDAAPKSVSVKAATGYDSSYYGGTVELKGTYNDKMAAAALDAAAALTNSCATVPGNIDSACPSAVQSRTLALLQVKTMPTAMKATTDEGGVYTGEATFTIQGNESWDKQRDVTSRVTATVKTDKDGNLELDASGKPQFEVRFGY
;
A
#
# COMPACT_ATOMS: atom_id res chain seq x y z
N MET A 1 -53.66 -20.24 -31.90
CA MET A 1 -52.85 -20.27 -33.14
C MET A 1 -51.40 -20.32 -32.70
N GLU A 2 -50.91 -21.53 -32.72
CA GLU A 2 -49.48 -21.89 -32.74
C GLU A 2 -48.87 -21.57 -34.12
N PRO A 3 -47.61 -21.86 -34.42
CA PRO A 3 -46.43 -22.25 -33.62
C PRO A 3 -45.08 -21.67 -34.15
N HIS A 4 -43.98 -22.25 -33.66
CA HIS A 4 -42.59 -22.35 -34.23
C HIS A 4 -41.54 -21.46 -33.58
N ALA A 5 -40.33 -21.91 -33.30
CA ALA A 5 -39.66 -23.18 -33.55
C ALA A 5 -38.43 -23.27 -32.61
N SER A 6 -38.14 -24.48 -32.20
CA SER A 6 -36.90 -24.92 -31.55
C SER A 6 -35.72 -24.81 -32.52
N ASP A 7 -34.59 -24.28 -32.09
CA ASP A 7 -33.32 -24.54 -32.77
C ASP A 7 -32.29 -25.13 -31.80
N VAL A 8 -32.12 -26.43 -31.99
CA VAL A 8 -31.15 -27.33 -31.35
C VAL A 8 -29.82 -27.13 -32.07
N ARG A 9 -28.85 -26.46 -31.43
CA ARG A 9 -27.45 -26.52 -31.91
C ARG A 9 -26.71 -27.67 -31.25
N GLN A 10 -26.47 -28.66 -32.09
CA GLN A 10 -25.66 -29.85 -31.89
C GLN A 10 -24.24 -29.48 -31.38
N GLY A 11 -23.80 -30.16 -30.32
CA GLY A 11 -22.43 -30.14 -29.84
C GLY A 11 -21.48 -30.76 -30.88
N MET A 12 -20.50 -29.98 -31.29
CA MET A 12 -19.30 -30.50 -31.94
C MET A 12 -18.34 -31.00 -30.88
N SER A 13 -18.19 -32.31 -30.79
CA SER A 13 -17.13 -32.98 -30.06
C SER A 13 -15.78 -32.72 -30.74
N VAL A 14 -14.86 -32.12 -30.06
CA VAL A 14 -13.45 -31.97 -30.46
C VAL A 14 -12.77 -33.33 -30.21
N PRO A 15 -12.07 -33.94 -31.19
CA PRO A 15 -11.32 -35.16 -30.97
C PRO A 15 -10.08 -34.90 -30.07
N PRO A 16 -9.66 -35.92 -29.29
CA PRO A 16 -8.49 -35.77 -28.42
C PRO A 16 -7.20 -35.64 -29.24
N ALA A 17 -6.39 -34.66 -28.87
CA ALA A 17 -5.07 -34.43 -29.42
C ALA A 17 -4.15 -35.65 -29.21
N ALA A 18 -3.44 -36.04 -30.25
CA ALA A 18 -2.44 -37.10 -30.23
C ALA A 18 -1.25 -36.70 -29.28
N PRO A 19 -0.58 -37.67 -28.63
CA PRO A 19 0.53 -37.38 -27.75
C PRO A 19 1.71 -36.84 -28.56
N GLU A 20 2.17 -35.64 -28.18
CA GLU A 20 3.39 -35.04 -28.71
C GLU A 20 4.60 -35.91 -28.37
N ARG A 21 5.34 -36.27 -29.40
CA ARG A 21 6.63 -36.95 -29.29
C ARG A 21 7.60 -36.04 -28.60
N ASN A 22 8.11 -36.51 -27.47
CA ASN A 22 9.23 -35.95 -26.76
C ASN A 22 10.44 -35.79 -27.70
N PRO A 23 11.03 -34.62 -27.91
CA PRO A 23 12.26 -34.50 -28.66
C PRO A 23 13.40 -35.21 -27.90
N GLN A 24 13.95 -36.23 -28.55
CA GLN A 24 15.16 -36.90 -28.07
C GLN A 24 16.30 -35.88 -27.92
N VAL A 25 16.78 -35.71 -26.71
CA VAL A 25 18.02 -35.02 -26.41
C VAL A 25 19.17 -35.80 -27.05
N PRO A 26 20.02 -35.19 -27.91
CA PRO A 26 21.17 -35.84 -28.44
C PRO A 26 22.18 -36.15 -27.32
N PRO A 27 22.88 -37.30 -27.38
CA PRO A 27 23.86 -37.66 -26.38
C PRO A 27 25.03 -36.65 -26.36
N PRO A 28 25.67 -36.43 -25.19
CA PRO A 28 26.81 -35.52 -25.07
C PRO A 28 27.99 -36.01 -25.91
N PRO A 29 28.74 -35.09 -26.54
CA PRO A 29 29.94 -35.45 -27.28
C PRO A 29 31.00 -36.08 -26.35
N ALA A 30 31.65 -37.11 -26.84
CA ALA A 30 32.75 -37.81 -26.16
C ALA A 30 33.88 -36.84 -25.83
N PRO A 31 34.59 -37.02 -24.70
CA PRO A 31 35.70 -36.16 -24.32
C PRO A 31 36.81 -36.25 -25.37
N SER A 32 37.19 -35.09 -25.92
CA SER A 32 38.32 -34.92 -26.82
C SER A 32 39.60 -35.33 -26.07
N GLN A 33 40.28 -36.32 -26.62
CA GLN A 33 41.60 -36.74 -26.11
C GLN A 33 42.57 -35.58 -26.32
N SER A 34 43.24 -35.18 -25.24
CA SER A 34 44.34 -34.22 -25.26
C SER A 34 45.49 -34.78 -26.15
N PRO A 35 46.09 -33.93 -27.00
CA PRO A 35 47.24 -34.36 -27.79
C PRO A 35 48.41 -34.65 -26.88
N THR A 36 49.00 -35.82 -27.10
CA THR A 36 50.24 -36.28 -26.47
C THR A 36 51.37 -35.30 -26.80
N PRO A 37 52.19 -34.85 -25.85
CA PRO A 37 53.34 -34.00 -26.13
C PRO A 37 54.36 -34.80 -26.95
N PRO A 38 55.06 -34.14 -27.91
CA PRO A 38 56.10 -34.81 -28.73
C PRO A 38 57.30 -35.23 -27.87
N PRO A 39 57.98 -36.36 -28.22
CA PRO A 39 59.07 -36.84 -27.47
C PRO A 39 60.29 -35.88 -27.54
N ALA A 40 60.96 -35.72 -26.42
CA ALA A 40 62.21 -34.94 -26.32
C ALA A 40 63.28 -35.48 -27.23
N PRO A 41 64.00 -34.61 -27.91
CA PRO A 41 65.15 -35.05 -28.74
C PRO A 41 66.28 -35.58 -27.88
N SER A 42 66.87 -36.75 -28.28
CA SER A 42 68.03 -37.34 -27.68
C SER A 42 69.28 -36.45 -27.83
N PRO A 43 70.18 -36.42 -26.86
CA PRO A 43 71.37 -35.61 -26.95
C PRO A 43 72.30 -36.14 -27.98
N GLN A 44 72.49 -35.41 -29.08
CA GLN A 44 73.62 -35.66 -29.99
C GLN A 44 74.86 -35.07 -29.38
N ASN A 45 75.87 -35.95 -29.16
CA ASN A 45 77.23 -35.55 -28.84
C ASN A 45 77.83 -34.76 -30.00
N VAL A 46 77.85 -33.45 -29.85
CA VAL A 46 78.70 -32.61 -30.73
C VAL A 46 80.00 -32.31 -29.98
N ALA A 47 81.05 -32.86 -30.51
CA ALA A 47 82.44 -32.55 -30.07
C ALA A 47 82.72 -31.08 -30.30
N VAL A 48 82.76 -30.29 -29.25
CA VAL A 48 83.15 -28.88 -29.33
C VAL A 48 84.63 -28.76 -29.28
N GLN A 49 85.21 -28.35 -30.39
CA GLN A 49 86.61 -27.90 -30.44
C GLN A 49 86.78 -26.67 -29.54
N ALA A 50 87.73 -26.80 -28.58
CA ALA A 50 88.05 -25.71 -27.70
C ALA A 50 88.71 -24.55 -28.44
N VAL A 51 88.06 -23.50 -28.67
CA VAL A 51 88.67 -22.22 -29.05
C VAL A 51 88.97 -21.49 -27.74
N ALA A 52 90.28 -21.29 -27.52
CA ALA A 52 90.75 -20.52 -26.38
C ALA A 52 90.35 -19.06 -26.49
N VAL A 53 89.40 -18.67 -25.65
CA VAL A 53 89.04 -17.26 -25.49
C VAL A 53 89.89 -16.71 -24.33
N PRO A 54 90.51 -15.51 -24.48
CA PRO A 54 91.26 -14.88 -23.40
C PRO A 54 90.29 -14.50 -22.27
N GLN A 55 90.57 -15.10 -21.07
CA GLN A 55 89.90 -14.72 -19.85
C GLN A 55 90.23 -13.25 -19.46
N ALA A 56 89.43 -12.32 -19.84
CA ALA A 56 89.42 -11.04 -19.15
C ALA A 56 88.79 -11.29 -17.76
N GLY A 57 89.64 -11.32 -16.74
CA GLY A 57 89.27 -11.52 -15.35
C GLY A 57 88.30 -10.34 -14.94
N VAL A 58 87.00 -10.64 -14.87
CA VAL A 58 86.05 -9.77 -14.24
C VAL A 58 86.21 -9.96 -12.74
N THR A 59 87.03 -9.12 -12.13
CA THR A 59 87.13 -9.04 -10.65
C THR A 59 85.82 -8.51 -10.08
N PHE A 60 84.95 -9.39 -9.60
CA PHE A 60 83.78 -9.00 -8.78
C PHE A 60 84.27 -8.43 -7.43
N THR A 61 84.27 -7.15 -7.32
CA THR A 61 84.53 -6.49 -6.05
C THR A 61 83.39 -6.84 -5.09
N PRO A 62 83.62 -7.50 -3.93
CA PRO A 62 82.50 -7.83 -3.04
C PRO A 62 81.89 -6.56 -2.46
N MET A 63 80.60 -6.39 -2.67
CA MET A 63 79.82 -5.26 -2.16
C MET A 63 79.97 -5.11 -0.66
N SER A 64 80.26 -3.94 -0.17
CA SER A 64 80.43 -3.63 1.27
C SER A 64 79.17 -4.07 2.05
N THR A 65 79.42 -4.58 3.26
CA THR A 65 78.34 -5.08 4.14
C THR A 65 77.28 -4.06 4.45
N LYS A 66 77.54 -2.73 4.40
CA LYS A 66 76.61 -1.62 4.53
C LYS A 66 75.69 -1.49 3.34
N SER A 67 76.19 -1.71 2.11
CA SER A 67 75.39 -1.66 0.88
C SER A 67 74.41 -2.85 0.82
N ARG A 68 74.81 -4.05 1.18
CA ARG A 68 73.95 -5.24 1.25
C ARG A 68 72.81 -5.08 2.25
N ARG A 69 73.00 -4.40 3.38
CA ARG A 69 71.94 -4.12 4.36
C ARG A 69 70.94 -3.08 3.84
N ARG A 70 71.38 -2.07 3.08
CA ARG A 70 70.47 -1.06 2.45
C ARG A 70 69.65 -1.70 1.34
N ILE A 71 70.25 -2.50 0.45
CA ILE A 71 69.54 -3.19 -0.62
C ILE A 71 68.52 -4.18 -0.04
N LYS A 72 68.87 -4.99 1.00
CA LYS A 72 67.94 -5.86 1.68
C LYS A 72 66.71 -5.08 2.25
N ARG A 73 66.92 -3.92 2.87
CA ARG A 73 65.82 -3.09 3.40
C ARG A 73 64.95 -2.52 2.29
N ILE A 74 65.55 -2.12 1.16
CA ILE A 74 64.81 -1.63 -0.01
C ILE A 74 64.01 -2.79 -0.63
N VAL A 75 64.59 -3.95 -0.83
CA VAL A 75 63.92 -5.14 -1.36
C VAL A 75 62.80 -5.60 -0.45
N VAL A 76 63.03 -5.65 0.88
CA VAL A 76 61.96 -5.97 1.85
C VAL A 76 60.85 -4.93 1.83
N GLY A 77 61.19 -3.63 1.72
CA GLY A 77 60.22 -2.56 1.60
C GLY A 77 59.36 -2.65 0.33
N VAL A 78 60.01 -2.95 -0.82
CA VAL A 78 59.28 -3.14 -2.10
C VAL A 78 58.41 -4.38 -2.05
N VAL A 79 58.91 -5.50 -1.52
CA VAL A 79 58.08 -6.72 -1.35
C VAL A 79 56.92 -6.48 -0.43
N ALA A 80 57.11 -5.75 0.69
CA ALA A 80 56.02 -5.40 1.60
C ALA A 80 54.97 -4.50 0.93
N LEU A 81 55.40 -3.52 0.10
CA LEU A 81 54.47 -2.67 -0.67
C LEU A 81 53.71 -3.48 -1.73
N VAL A 82 54.35 -4.41 -2.42
CA VAL A 82 53.69 -5.29 -3.40
C VAL A 82 52.66 -6.19 -2.70
N VAL A 83 53.00 -6.79 -1.57
CA VAL A 83 52.08 -7.61 -0.77
C VAL A 83 50.93 -6.80 -0.26
N LEU A 84 51.13 -5.60 0.26
CA LEU A 84 50.05 -4.66 0.67
C LEU A 84 49.17 -4.27 -0.54
N GLY A 85 49.76 -4.03 -1.71
CA GLY A 85 49.03 -3.76 -2.94
C GLY A 85 48.13 -4.93 -3.36
N VAL A 86 48.65 -6.15 -3.29
CA VAL A 86 47.90 -7.39 -3.60
C VAL A 86 46.78 -7.59 -2.58
N VAL A 87 47.04 -7.44 -1.29
CA VAL A 87 46.02 -7.56 -0.23
C VAL A 87 44.95 -6.51 -0.41
N ALA A 88 45.30 -5.27 -0.73
CA ALA A 88 44.34 -4.18 -0.96
C ALA A 88 43.49 -4.44 -2.21
N THR A 89 44.07 -4.95 -3.30
CA THR A 89 43.28 -5.28 -4.51
C THR A 89 42.38 -6.47 -4.31
N VAL A 90 42.78 -7.49 -3.56
CA VAL A 90 41.93 -8.63 -3.20
C VAL A 90 40.80 -8.16 -2.28
N ALA A 91 41.05 -7.33 -1.28
CA ALA A 91 40.04 -6.77 -0.39
C ALA A 91 39.05 -5.91 -1.17
N LEU A 92 39.51 -5.08 -2.12
CA LEU A 92 38.65 -4.26 -2.99
C LEU A 92 37.78 -5.11 -3.93
N THR A 93 38.35 -6.21 -4.50
CA THR A 93 37.56 -7.12 -5.35
C THR A 93 36.47 -7.82 -4.55
N ILE A 94 36.78 -8.33 -3.35
CA ILE A 94 35.81 -8.96 -2.46
C ILE A 94 34.72 -7.92 -2.06
N ALA A 95 35.12 -6.71 -1.65
CA ALA A 95 34.19 -5.66 -1.29
C ALA A 95 33.29 -5.21 -2.45
N ASN A 96 33.77 -5.25 -3.70
CA ASN A 96 32.96 -4.98 -4.88
C ASN A 96 32.07 -6.16 -5.28
N TRP A 97 32.47 -7.38 -4.97
CA TRP A 97 31.70 -8.59 -5.26
C TRP A 97 30.41 -8.68 -4.43
N THR A 98 30.46 -8.16 -3.20
CA THR A 98 29.28 -8.07 -2.30
C THR A 98 28.41 -6.84 -2.58
N ARG A 99 28.87 -5.89 -3.42
CA ARG A 99 28.15 -4.67 -3.78
C ARG A 99 27.48 -4.81 -5.14
N THR A 100 26.44 -5.63 -5.16
CA THR A 100 25.64 -5.88 -6.36
C THR A 100 24.32 -5.10 -6.33
N PRO A 101 23.65 -4.91 -7.47
CA PRO A 101 22.31 -4.30 -7.50
C PRO A 101 21.32 -5.11 -6.64
N GLU A 102 21.39 -6.44 -6.67
CA GLU A 102 20.53 -7.34 -5.88
C GLU A 102 20.75 -7.14 -4.38
N ALA A 103 22.01 -7.07 -3.94
CA ALA A 103 22.33 -6.82 -2.54
C ALA A 103 21.79 -5.46 -2.07
N LYS A 104 21.77 -4.47 -2.97
CA LYS A 104 21.20 -3.13 -2.67
C LYS A 104 19.69 -3.18 -2.53
N VAL A 105 19.00 -3.89 -3.42
CA VAL A 105 17.54 -4.09 -3.34
C VAL A 105 17.17 -4.92 -2.11
N ARG A 106 17.90 -6.02 -1.86
CA ARG A 106 17.69 -6.83 -0.65
C ARG A 106 17.83 -6.00 0.62
N GLN A 107 18.87 -5.18 0.73
CA GLN A 107 19.05 -4.26 1.87
C GLN A 107 17.85 -3.34 2.09
N TYR A 108 17.27 -2.81 1.00
CA TYR A 108 16.08 -1.96 1.05
C TYR A 108 14.84 -2.74 1.52
N LEU A 109 14.65 -3.94 0.97
CA LEU A 109 13.52 -4.80 1.33
C LEU A 109 13.61 -5.33 2.76
N ASP A 110 14.83 -5.63 3.25
CA ASP A 110 15.06 -6.03 4.63
C ASP A 110 14.67 -4.91 5.62
N LEU A 111 14.91 -3.63 5.26
CA LEU A 111 14.43 -2.49 6.06
C LEU A 111 12.90 -2.48 6.16
N LEU A 112 12.20 -2.75 5.04
CA LEU A 112 10.74 -2.82 5.03
C LEU A 112 10.23 -4.05 5.80
N ALA A 113 10.87 -5.20 5.65
CA ALA A 113 10.54 -6.41 6.40
C ALA A 113 10.72 -6.22 7.91
N ASP A 114 11.77 -5.50 8.31
CA ASP A 114 12.05 -5.15 9.70
C ASP A 114 11.13 -4.05 10.28
N GLY A 115 10.30 -3.40 9.46
CA GLY A 115 9.45 -2.28 9.88
C GLY A 115 10.18 -0.94 10.02
N LYS A 116 11.34 -0.78 9.40
CA LYS A 116 12.19 0.44 9.46
C LYS A 116 11.86 1.40 8.31
N ALA A 117 10.64 1.92 8.30
CA ALA A 117 10.12 2.80 7.25
C ALA A 117 10.98 4.06 7.04
N SER A 118 11.40 4.71 8.11
CA SER A 118 12.24 5.90 8.05
C SER A 118 13.59 5.64 7.39
N ALA A 119 14.22 4.51 7.70
CA ALA A 119 15.48 4.10 7.07
C ALA A 119 15.28 3.71 5.60
N ALA A 120 14.18 3.05 5.26
CA ALA A 120 13.82 2.73 3.89
C ALA A 120 13.58 4.01 3.05
N THR A 121 12.84 4.99 3.60
CA THR A 121 12.62 6.32 2.99
C THR A 121 13.93 7.08 2.77
N ALA A 122 14.84 7.05 3.75
CA ALA A 122 16.16 7.67 3.63
C ALA A 122 17.04 6.99 2.56
N MET A 123 16.85 5.69 2.33
CA MET A 123 17.57 4.94 1.32
C MET A 123 17.00 5.14 -0.08
N VAL A 124 15.67 5.18 -0.22
CA VAL A 124 14.93 5.35 -1.47
C VAL A 124 13.81 6.36 -1.25
N ASP A 125 14.01 7.58 -1.72
CA ASP A 125 13.01 8.65 -1.62
C ASP A 125 11.76 8.28 -2.44
N PRO A 126 10.55 8.24 -1.85
CA PRO A 126 9.31 7.96 -2.57
C PRO A 126 8.87 9.08 -3.53
N GLY A 127 9.56 10.23 -3.53
CA GLY A 127 9.23 11.35 -4.40
C GLY A 127 7.92 12.06 -4.05
N LEU A 128 7.47 11.93 -2.79
CA LEU A 128 6.23 12.53 -2.31
C LEU A 128 6.48 13.83 -1.56
N PRO A 129 5.56 14.80 -1.60
CA PRO A 129 5.55 15.94 -0.70
C PRO A 129 5.50 15.52 0.77
N ASN A 130 5.99 16.36 1.68
CA ASN A 130 6.08 15.99 3.10
C ASN A 130 4.72 15.74 3.77
N ASP A 131 3.69 16.45 3.36
CA ASP A 131 2.30 16.30 3.81
C ASP A 131 1.67 14.94 3.44
N GLN A 132 2.21 14.26 2.43
CA GLN A 132 1.76 12.93 2.01
C GLN A 132 2.60 11.78 2.61
N ARG A 133 3.58 12.10 3.47
CA ARG A 133 4.49 11.10 4.07
C ARG A 133 4.09 10.63 5.47
N GLY A 134 3.02 11.17 6.07
CA GLY A 134 2.63 10.88 7.44
C GLY A 134 2.51 9.39 7.73
N PHE A 135 1.94 8.64 6.79
CA PHE A 135 1.79 7.19 6.93
C PHE A 135 3.03 6.36 6.53
N LEU A 136 4.14 6.99 6.14
CA LEU A 136 5.42 6.31 5.85
C LEU A 136 6.36 6.34 7.07
N SER A 137 5.81 6.22 8.27
CA SER A 137 6.54 6.25 9.54
C SER A 137 6.82 4.85 10.09
N ASP A 138 7.80 4.75 11.00
CA ASP A 138 8.12 3.49 11.68
C ASP A 138 6.96 3.02 12.56
N GLU A 139 6.20 3.95 13.18
CA GLU A 139 5.04 3.67 14.01
C GLU A 139 3.91 3.02 13.22
N VAL A 140 3.58 3.59 12.05
CA VAL A 140 2.56 3.03 11.16
C VAL A 140 2.99 1.65 10.68
N MET A 141 4.26 1.50 10.27
CA MET A 141 4.74 0.22 9.77
C MET A 141 4.86 -0.84 10.87
N ALA A 142 5.16 -0.43 12.11
CA ALA A 142 5.17 -1.32 13.27
C ALA A 142 3.77 -1.83 13.64
N SER A 143 2.70 -1.06 13.34
CA SER A 143 1.31 -1.45 13.59
C SER A 143 0.78 -2.50 12.62
N SER A 144 1.49 -2.76 11.51
CA SER A 144 1.07 -3.77 10.54
C SER A 144 1.06 -5.17 11.17
N SER A 145 -0.03 -5.92 10.95
CA SER A 145 -0.17 -7.29 11.44
C SER A 145 0.69 -8.30 10.66
N ALA A 146 1.04 -7.97 9.42
CA ALA A 146 2.01 -8.71 8.61
C ALA A 146 2.83 -7.75 7.75
N ARG A 147 4.10 -8.09 7.56
CA ARG A 147 5.05 -7.39 6.68
C ARG A 147 5.56 -8.34 5.61
N ILE A 148 6.26 -7.81 4.61
CA ILE A 148 6.82 -8.61 3.54
C ILE A 148 7.87 -9.58 4.08
N GLU A 149 7.91 -10.78 3.47
CA GLU A 149 8.98 -11.76 3.60
C GLU A 149 9.70 -11.86 2.26
N VAL A 150 11.00 -11.61 2.22
CA VAL A 150 11.80 -11.63 0.99
C VAL A 150 12.24 -13.05 0.70
N GLU A 151 11.71 -13.65 -0.38
CA GLU A 151 12.06 -15.00 -0.78
C GLU A 151 13.29 -15.02 -1.72
N ASP A 152 13.27 -14.20 -2.77
CA ASP A 152 14.34 -14.16 -3.78
C ASP A 152 14.54 -12.75 -4.35
N VAL A 153 15.78 -12.47 -4.78
CA VAL A 153 16.14 -11.19 -5.43
C VAL A 153 17.15 -11.49 -6.52
N THR A 154 16.77 -11.26 -7.78
CA THR A 154 17.57 -11.54 -8.98
C THR A 154 17.68 -10.30 -9.87
N ALA A 155 18.85 -10.08 -10.46
CA ALA A 155 19.02 -9.05 -11.48
C ALA A 155 18.93 -9.67 -12.90
N ASP A 156 18.62 -8.82 -13.86
CA ASP A 156 18.72 -9.14 -15.28
C ASP A 156 20.17 -9.38 -15.72
N ASP A 157 20.34 -10.06 -16.86
CA ASP A 157 21.68 -10.41 -17.40
C ASP A 157 22.39 -9.22 -18.11
N ALA A 158 21.88 -8.00 -18.00
CA ALA A 158 22.41 -6.82 -18.67
C ALA A 158 23.70 -6.29 -18.05
N GLU A 159 24.75 -7.10 -17.95
CA GLU A 159 26.01 -6.79 -17.24
C GLU A 159 26.72 -5.49 -17.66
N ARG A 160 26.49 -5.00 -18.87
CA ARG A 160 27.14 -3.79 -19.42
C ARG A 160 26.30 -2.53 -19.32
N SER A 161 25.06 -2.64 -18.84
CA SER A 161 24.17 -1.48 -18.66
C SER A 161 24.48 -0.76 -17.35
N LYS A 162 24.43 0.56 -17.36
CA LYS A 162 24.47 1.39 -16.14
C LYS A 162 23.17 1.34 -15.37
N GLU A 163 22.13 0.85 -16.01
CA GLU A 163 20.80 0.61 -15.44
C GLU A 163 20.50 -0.88 -15.47
N ARG A 164 20.06 -1.42 -14.34
CA ARG A 164 19.74 -2.83 -14.14
C ARG A 164 18.32 -2.93 -13.63
N VAL A 165 17.64 -3.99 -14.05
CA VAL A 165 16.36 -4.38 -13.49
C VAL A 165 16.59 -5.50 -12.50
N VAL A 166 16.17 -5.26 -11.26
CA VAL A 166 16.23 -6.27 -10.19
C VAL A 166 14.80 -6.67 -9.83
N THR A 167 14.50 -7.94 -9.97
CA THR A 167 13.20 -8.51 -9.62
C THR A 167 13.30 -9.19 -8.26
N ALA A 168 12.41 -8.79 -7.35
CA ALA A 168 12.27 -9.42 -6.04
C ALA A 168 10.97 -10.21 -5.99
N THR A 169 11.04 -11.43 -5.46
CA THR A 169 9.91 -12.27 -5.10
C THR A 169 9.72 -12.22 -3.60
N MET A 170 8.52 -11.89 -3.19
CA MET A 170 8.18 -11.66 -1.78
C MET A 170 6.85 -12.34 -1.47
N ARG A 171 6.62 -12.52 -0.16
CA ARG A 171 5.33 -12.98 0.38
C ARG A 171 4.78 -11.93 1.34
N LEU A 172 3.47 -11.73 1.32
CA LEU A 172 2.75 -10.93 2.30
C LEU A 172 1.45 -11.64 2.64
N ASP A 173 1.21 -11.90 3.91
CA ASP A 173 0.02 -12.58 4.41
C ASP A 173 -0.26 -13.91 3.67
N GLY A 174 0.80 -14.70 3.48
CA GLY A 174 0.76 -16.00 2.77
C GLY A 174 0.69 -15.90 1.24
N GLU A 175 0.46 -14.74 0.67
CA GLU A 175 0.34 -14.54 -0.77
C GLU A 175 1.65 -14.07 -1.40
N ARG A 176 2.11 -14.79 -2.42
CA ARG A 176 3.35 -14.48 -3.14
C ARG A 176 3.10 -13.43 -4.22
N PHE A 177 4.01 -12.49 -4.35
CA PHE A 177 4.02 -11.49 -5.42
C PHE A 177 5.44 -11.08 -5.80
N THR A 178 5.58 -10.43 -6.94
CA THR A 178 6.87 -9.95 -7.46
C THR A 178 6.87 -8.44 -7.67
N ARG A 179 8.06 -7.84 -7.54
CA ARG A 179 8.30 -6.44 -7.85
C ARG A 179 9.62 -6.28 -8.57
N SER A 180 9.63 -5.50 -9.67
CA SER A 180 10.86 -5.11 -10.35
C SER A 180 11.29 -3.70 -9.93
N PHE A 181 12.58 -3.53 -9.71
CA PHE A 181 13.23 -2.27 -9.33
C PHE A 181 14.21 -1.84 -10.40
N ARG A 182 14.18 -0.58 -10.79
CA ARG A 182 15.23 0.03 -11.60
C ARG A 182 16.37 0.47 -10.69
N VAL A 183 17.56 0.00 -10.97
CA VAL A 183 18.75 0.27 -10.17
C VAL A 183 19.84 0.82 -11.08
N THR A 184 20.32 2.01 -10.80
CA THR A 184 21.37 2.65 -11.60
C THR A 184 22.70 2.68 -10.87
N GLU A 185 23.80 2.63 -11.65
CA GLU A 185 25.13 2.82 -11.09
C GLU A 185 25.28 4.25 -10.57
N ALA A 186 25.57 4.39 -9.29
CA ALA A 186 25.81 5.67 -8.65
C ALA A 186 27.31 5.99 -8.57
N LYS A 187 27.68 7.20 -8.16
CA LYS A 187 29.06 7.61 -7.97
C LYS A 187 29.76 6.64 -7.03
N LYS A 188 30.91 6.12 -7.46
CA LYS A 188 31.72 5.16 -6.67
C LYS A 188 32.12 5.77 -5.33
N THR A 189 31.92 5.05 -4.26
CA THR A 189 32.36 5.45 -2.92
C THR A 189 33.89 5.39 -2.88
N PHE A 190 34.53 6.47 -2.43
CA PHE A 190 36.00 6.66 -2.47
C PHE A 190 36.64 6.43 -3.86
N GLY A 191 35.86 6.56 -4.95
CA GLY A 191 36.33 6.39 -6.32
C GLY A 191 36.60 4.93 -6.75
N LEU A 192 36.52 3.97 -5.83
CA LEU A 192 36.93 2.58 -6.05
C LEU A 192 35.81 1.56 -5.85
N LEU A 193 34.88 1.83 -4.90
CA LEU A 193 33.83 0.89 -4.53
C LEU A 193 32.56 1.15 -5.33
N LYS A 194 32.03 0.13 -5.99
CA LYS A 194 30.75 0.20 -6.71
C LYS A 194 29.62 0.65 -5.76
N ASN A 195 28.74 1.49 -6.27
CA ASN A 195 27.55 1.91 -5.55
C ASN A 195 26.35 1.88 -6.49
N TRP A 196 25.19 1.51 -5.95
CA TRP A 196 23.94 1.39 -6.70
C TRP A 196 22.86 2.25 -6.04
N LYS A 197 22.01 2.86 -6.86
CA LYS A 197 20.87 3.66 -6.42
C LYS A 197 19.59 3.03 -6.97
N ILE A 198 18.65 2.70 -6.10
CA ILE A 198 17.30 2.30 -6.45
C ILE A 198 16.54 3.56 -6.86
N GLN A 199 15.83 3.52 -7.98
CA GLN A 199 15.11 4.66 -8.52
C GLN A 199 13.66 4.73 -8.02
N ASP A 200 13.05 3.59 -7.75
CA ASP A 200 11.63 3.50 -7.48
C ASP A 200 11.42 2.95 -6.06
N ALA A 201 10.79 3.76 -5.19
CA ALA A 201 10.39 3.32 -3.86
C ALA A 201 9.24 2.29 -3.96
N MET A 202 9.20 1.36 -3.01
CA MET A 202 8.15 0.37 -2.92
C MET A 202 7.01 0.89 -2.05
N VAL A 203 6.22 1.82 -2.58
CA VAL A 203 5.04 2.37 -1.92
C VAL A 203 3.79 2.07 -2.74
N ALA A 204 2.62 2.06 -2.10
CA ALA A 204 1.34 1.88 -2.75
C ALA A 204 0.33 2.92 -2.28
N ARG A 205 -0.56 3.36 -3.18
CA ARG A 205 -1.68 4.25 -2.87
C ARG A 205 -2.89 3.41 -2.49
N VAL A 206 -3.54 3.78 -1.41
CA VAL A 206 -4.77 3.16 -0.91
C VAL A 206 -5.87 4.20 -0.94
N ASP A 207 -6.92 3.92 -1.70
CA ASP A 207 -8.11 4.76 -1.76
C ASP A 207 -8.98 4.49 -0.54
N VAL A 208 -9.37 5.54 0.18
CA VAL A 208 -10.22 5.43 1.36
C VAL A 208 -11.60 5.97 1.02
N GLN A 209 -12.59 5.10 1.07
CA GLN A 209 -14.00 5.44 1.00
C GLN A 209 -14.58 5.38 2.41
N ALA A 210 -15.31 6.43 2.80
CA ALA A 210 -15.83 6.52 4.15
C ALA A 210 -17.27 7.05 4.10
N ASP A 211 -18.16 6.27 4.71
CA ASP A 211 -19.58 6.59 4.90
C ASP A 211 -19.84 6.74 6.40
N ASN A 212 -20.34 7.90 6.83
CA ASN A 212 -20.57 8.25 8.25
C ASN A 212 -19.31 8.09 9.15
N VAL A 213 -18.12 8.08 8.57
CA VAL A 213 -16.83 8.11 9.27
C VAL A 213 -16.06 9.33 8.80
N THR A 214 -15.73 10.24 9.70
CA THR A 214 -15.07 11.52 9.38
C THR A 214 -13.59 11.51 9.68
N HIS A 215 -13.14 10.61 10.55
CA HIS A 215 -11.74 10.44 10.94
C HIS A 215 -11.39 8.96 11.04
N PHE A 216 -10.14 8.63 10.72
CA PHE A 216 -9.60 7.29 10.93
C PHE A 216 -8.13 7.38 11.34
N SER A 217 -7.61 6.27 11.88
CA SER A 217 -6.19 6.15 12.20
C SER A 217 -5.60 4.83 11.67
N ILE A 218 -4.28 4.84 11.45
CA ILE A 218 -3.47 3.66 11.18
C ILE A 218 -2.23 3.75 12.06
N GLY A 219 -2.05 2.82 12.98
CA GLY A 219 -0.90 2.82 13.90
C GLY A 219 -0.80 4.06 14.78
N GLY A 220 -1.92 4.73 15.04
CA GLY A 220 -1.99 5.96 15.82
C GLY A 220 -1.85 7.26 15.01
N GLU A 221 -1.42 7.18 13.76
CA GLU A 221 -1.44 8.32 12.84
C GLU A 221 -2.88 8.57 12.37
N LYS A 222 -3.39 9.78 12.61
CA LYS A 222 -4.78 10.17 12.33
C LYS A 222 -4.92 10.95 11.03
N MET A 223 -6.04 10.74 10.35
CA MET A 223 -6.40 11.45 9.13
C MET A 223 -7.89 11.82 9.14
N SER A 224 -8.19 13.06 8.74
CA SER A 224 -9.57 13.48 8.43
C SER A 224 -9.91 13.07 7.00
N VAL A 225 -11.10 12.49 6.82
CA VAL A 225 -11.65 12.12 5.52
C VAL A 225 -11.88 13.36 4.65
N ALA A 226 -12.28 14.47 5.24
CA ALA A 226 -12.46 15.75 4.53
C ALA A 226 -11.12 16.24 3.95
N THR A 227 -10.06 16.27 4.76
CA THR A 227 -8.70 16.62 4.30
C THR A 227 -8.23 15.68 3.19
N LEU A 228 -8.52 14.39 3.30
CA LEU A 228 -8.14 13.41 2.27
C LEU A 228 -8.87 13.64 0.96
N LYS A 229 -10.17 13.99 0.99
CA LYS A 229 -10.96 14.31 -0.20
C LYS A 229 -10.48 15.58 -0.92
N GLU A 230 -9.93 16.55 -0.18
CA GLU A 230 -9.34 17.76 -0.74
C GLU A 230 -7.96 17.52 -1.36
N ALA A 231 -7.29 16.41 -1.00
CA ALA A 231 -6.02 16.04 -1.58
C ALA A 231 -6.15 15.63 -3.07
N PRO A 232 -5.16 15.91 -3.91
CA PRO A 232 -5.24 15.65 -5.36
C PRO A 232 -5.55 14.22 -5.76
N SER A 233 -5.31 13.25 -4.87
CA SER A 233 -5.49 11.81 -5.15
C SER A 233 -6.55 11.11 -4.32
N SER A 234 -7.14 11.77 -3.31
CA SER A 234 -8.07 11.16 -2.33
C SER A 234 -7.57 9.81 -1.77
N SER A 235 -6.27 9.63 -1.72
CA SER A 235 -5.61 8.37 -1.34
C SER A 235 -4.44 8.63 -0.41
N ILE A 236 -4.19 7.68 0.49
CA ILE A 236 -2.99 7.66 1.33
C ILE A 236 -1.91 6.78 0.70
N VAL A 237 -0.66 6.99 1.12
CA VAL A 237 0.47 6.20 0.63
C VAL A 237 1.06 5.39 1.78
N LEU A 238 1.23 4.09 1.56
CA LEU A 238 1.75 3.13 2.53
C LEU A 238 2.87 2.29 1.93
N TYR A 239 3.77 1.81 2.78
CA TYR A 239 4.63 0.68 2.44
C TYR A 239 3.83 -0.62 2.43
N PRO A 240 4.32 -1.70 1.77
CA PRO A 240 3.63 -2.99 1.80
C PRO A 240 3.50 -3.54 3.21
N GLY A 241 2.29 -4.01 3.54
CA GLY A 241 1.95 -4.56 4.85
C GLY A 241 0.46 -4.82 4.96
N VAL A 242 0.03 -5.45 6.04
CA VAL A 242 -1.38 -5.60 6.40
C VAL A 242 -1.70 -4.60 7.50
N TYR A 243 -2.51 -3.60 7.16
CA TYR A 243 -2.83 -2.49 8.05
C TYR A 243 -4.29 -2.52 8.47
N THR A 244 -4.53 -2.12 9.72
CA THR A 244 -5.87 -1.93 10.26
C THR A 244 -6.19 -0.43 10.28
N PHE A 245 -7.24 -0.07 9.55
CA PHE A 245 -7.85 1.26 9.55
C PHE A 245 -8.87 1.30 10.65
N THR A 246 -8.67 2.14 11.64
CA THR A 246 -9.56 2.27 12.78
C THR A 246 -10.36 3.56 12.65
N PRO A 247 -11.71 3.51 12.55
CA PRO A 247 -12.55 4.69 12.65
C PRO A 247 -12.32 5.42 13.97
N GLU A 248 -12.24 6.74 13.91
CA GLU A 248 -12.01 7.61 15.07
C GLU A 248 -13.16 8.63 15.18
N GLU A 249 -13.36 9.14 16.39
CA GLU A 249 -14.30 10.24 16.64
C GLU A 249 -15.76 9.96 16.21
N THR A 250 -16.17 8.70 16.22
CA THR A 250 -17.54 8.30 15.84
C THR A 250 -18.59 8.71 16.87
N GLY A 251 -18.17 9.05 18.09
CA GLY A 251 -19.07 9.42 19.18
C GLY A 251 -19.92 8.25 19.66
N GLU A 252 -21.05 8.55 20.32
CA GLU A 252 -21.93 7.53 20.88
C GLU A 252 -23.12 7.12 19.96
N TYR A 253 -23.25 7.77 18.81
CA TYR A 253 -24.39 7.62 17.90
C TYR A 253 -24.06 6.82 16.64
N ILE A 254 -22.78 6.53 16.41
CA ILE A 254 -22.28 5.85 15.21
C ILE A 254 -21.45 4.64 15.65
N ASP A 255 -21.82 3.47 15.18
CA ASP A 255 -21.05 2.25 15.31
C ASP A 255 -20.22 2.06 14.02
N ALA A 256 -18.90 1.94 14.15
CA ALA A 256 -18.00 1.69 13.05
C ALA A 256 -16.91 0.70 13.45
N ALA A 257 -16.69 -0.32 12.64
CA ALA A 257 -15.71 -1.36 12.90
C ALA A 257 -14.39 -1.08 12.18
N PRO A 258 -13.24 -1.41 12.79
CA PRO A 258 -11.95 -1.38 12.11
C PRO A 258 -11.93 -2.31 10.90
N LYS A 259 -11.17 -1.94 9.86
CA LYS A 259 -11.01 -2.70 8.63
C LYS A 259 -9.55 -2.97 8.34
N SER A 260 -9.18 -4.24 8.16
CA SER A 260 -7.83 -4.62 7.77
C SER A 260 -7.72 -4.79 6.26
N VAL A 261 -6.61 -4.29 5.69
CA VAL A 261 -6.33 -4.31 4.26
C VAL A 261 -4.89 -4.74 4.02
N SER A 262 -4.70 -5.69 3.10
CA SER A 262 -3.38 -6.10 2.62
C SER A 262 -2.93 -5.17 1.49
N VAL A 263 -1.90 -4.38 1.76
CA VAL A 263 -1.33 -3.41 0.82
C VAL A 263 -0.11 -4.03 0.16
N LYS A 264 -0.18 -4.25 -1.15
CA LYS A 264 0.90 -4.80 -1.97
C LYS A 264 1.31 -3.79 -3.03
N ALA A 265 2.58 -3.49 -3.13
CA ALA A 265 3.13 -2.68 -4.22
C ALA A 265 3.63 -3.62 -5.34
N ALA A 266 2.72 -4.42 -5.91
CA ALA A 266 3.04 -5.62 -6.70
C ALA A 266 3.41 -5.37 -8.16
N THR A 267 3.20 -4.21 -8.75
CA THR A 267 3.36 -4.04 -10.20
C THR A 267 4.60 -3.24 -10.60
N GLY A 268 5.06 -3.51 -11.83
CA GLY A 268 6.30 -3.00 -12.41
C GLY A 268 6.37 -1.47 -12.59
N TYR A 269 7.19 -1.03 -13.52
CA TYR A 269 7.63 0.34 -13.78
C TYR A 269 6.58 1.44 -13.91
N ASP A 270 5.29 1.10 -13.97
CA ASP A 270 4.24 2.07 -14.17
C ASP A 270 3.79 2.68 -12.85
N SER A 271 3.58 3.98 -12.83
CA SER A 271 3.32 4.82 -11.66
C SER A 271 1.95 4.61 -11.00
N SER A 272 1.19 3.63 -11.41
CA SER A 272 -0.05 3.23 -10.75
C SER A 272 0.21 2.29 -9.57
N TYR A 273 0.80 2.82 -8.52
CA TYR A 273 1.02 2.13 -7.24
C TYR A 273 -0.31 1.90 -6.49
N TYR A 274 -1.27 1.23 -7.15
CA TYR A 274 -2.56 0.96 -6.54
C TYR A 274 -2.45 -0.15 -5.51
N GLY A 275 -2.69 0.17 -4.25
CA GLY A 275 -2.65 -0.74 -3.11
C GLY A 275 -4.03 -1.28 -2.72
N GLY A 276 -5.08 -0.85 -3.41
CA GLY A 276 -6.46 -1.26 -3.13
C GLY A 276 -7.35 -0.12 -2.61
N THR A 277 -8.61 -0.46 -2.36
CA THR A 277 -9.59 0.40 -1.72
C THR A 277 -9.93 -0.14 -0.34
N VAL A 278 -10.06 0.73 0.65
CA VAL A 278 -10.65 0.44 1.95
C VAL A 278 -11.96 1.17 2.09
N GLU A 279 -13.01 0.45 2.48
CA GLU A 279 -14.32 1.01 2.80
C GLU A 279 -14.50 1.03 4.32
N LEU A 280 -14.64 2.22 4.89
CA LEU A 280 -14.97 2.46 6.29
C LEU A 280 -16.45 2.83 6.37
N LYS A 281 -17.25 1.98 7.01
CA LYS A 281 -18.70 2.18 7.15
C LYS A 281 -19.05 2.42 8.59
N GLY A 282 -19.65 3.58 8.86
CA GLY A 282 -20.33 3.91 10.09
C GLY A 282 -21.84 3.76 9.92
N THR A 283 -22.48 3.10 10.86
CA THR A 283 -23.93 2.95 10.92
C THR A 283 -24.46 3.69 12.14
N TYR A 284 -25.53 4.44 11.95
CA TYR A 284 -26.20 5.07 13.08
C TYR A 284 -26.91 4.00 13.91
N ASN A 285 -26.66 4.00 15.21
CA ASN A 285 -27.14 2.98 16.13
C ASN A 285 -28.51 3.32 16.77
N ASP A 286 -28.98 2.50 17.70
CA ASP A 286 -30.26 2.67 18.39
C ASP A 286 -30.37 3.99 19.16
N LYS A 287 -29.26 4.55 19.65
CA LYS A 287 -29.28 5.86 20.31
C LYS A 287 -29.64 6.98 19.33
N MET A 288 -29.19 6.88 18.09
CA MET A 288 -29.58 7.83 17.06
C MET A 288 -31.07 7.73 16.74
N ALA A 289 -31.61 6.51 16.63
CA ALA A 289 -33.04 6.29 16.43
C ALA A 289 -33.90 6.84 17.61
N ALA A 290 -33.40 6.67 18.84
CA ALA A 290 -34.05 7.26 20.03
C ALA A 290 -34.03 8.81 20.02
N ALA A 291 -32.86 9.39 19.64
CA ALA A 291 -32.78 10.85 19.49
C ALA A 291 -33.70 11.39 18.38
N ALA A 292 -33.82 10.66 17.26
CA ALA A 292 -34.78 10.99 16.19
C ALA A 292 -36.24 10.92 16.67
N LEU A 293 -36.54 9.97 17.55
CA LEU A 293 -37.85 9.85 18.18
C LEU A 293 -38.17 11.07 19.09
N ASP A 294 -37.21 11.47 19.92
CA ASP A 294 -37.35 12.67 20.76
C ASP A 294 -37.61 13.92 19.90
N ALA A 295 -36.85 14.09 18.81
CA ALA A 295 -37.03 15.23 17.89
C ALA A 295 -38.37 15.19 17.17
N ALA A 296 -38.83 14.03 16.71
CA ALA A 296 -40.16 13.84 16.09
C ALA A 296 -41.30 14.11 17.08
N ALA A 297 -41.15 13.68 18.33
CA ALA A 297 -42.11 13.95 19.39
C ALA A 297 -42.20 15.45 19.72
N ALA A 298 -41.08 16.16 19.76
CA ALA A 298 -41.01 17.59 20.00
C ALA A 298 -41.76 18.37 18.88
N LEU A 299 -41.51 18.02 17.60
CA LEU A 299 -42.25 18.63 16.47
C LEU A 299 -43.74 18.28 16.53
N THR A 300 -44.10 17.04 16.84
CA THR A 300 -45.49 16.61 16.94
C THR A 300 -46.26 17.46 17.96
N ASN A 301 -45.64 17.69 19.15
CA ASN A 301 -46.23 18.55 20.16
C ASN A 301 -46.35 20.03 19.72
N SER A 302 -45.32 20.56 19.04
CA SER A 302 -45.32 21.95 18.55
C SER A 302 -46.41 22.20 17.49
N CYS A 303 -46.73 21.16 16.68
CA CYS A 303 -47.76 21.24 15.65
C CYS A 303 -49.19 21.23 16.24
N ALA A 304 -49.39 20.86 17.51
CA ALA A 304 -50.71 20.72 18.12
C ALA A 304 -51.23 22.00 18.82
N THR A 305 -50.77 23.16 18.40
CA THR A 305 -51.22 24.46 18.97
C THR A 305 -52.44 25.03 18.23
N VAL A 306 -53.46 25.48 18.99
CA VAL A 306 -54.68 26.12 18.45
C VAL A 306 -54.44 27.64 18.38
N PRO A 307 -54.86 28.34 17.31
CA PRO A 307 -55.79 27.97 16.23
C PRO A 307 -55.19 27.19 15.05
N GLY A 308 -54.00 26.67 15.14
CA GLY A 308 -53.29 25.90 14.13
C GLY A 308 -51.92 26.48 13.87
N ASN A 309 -50.92 25.58 13.73
CA ASN A 309 -49.57 25.96 13.45
C ASN A 309 -49.33 26.00 11.93
N ILE A 310 -48.96 27.18 11.43
CA ILE A 310 -48.71 27.43 9.99
C ILE A 310 -47.26 27.07 9.60
N ASP A 311 -46.47 26.47 10.49
CA ASP A 311 -45.15 25.98 10.18
C ASP A 311 -45.22 24.91 9.08
N SER A 312 -44.43 25.08 8.02
CA SER A 312 -44.37 24.16 6.90
C SER A 312 -43.86 22.76 7.27
N ALA A 313 -43.19 22.61 8.41
CA ALA A 313 -42.80 21.33 8.95
C ALA A 313 -43.97 20.50 9.48
N CYS A 314 -45.11 21.15 9.82
CA CYS A 314 -46.30 20.48 10.32
C CYS A 314 -47.17 19.91 9.19
N PRO A 315 -48.01 18.88 9.49
CA PRO A 315 -48.94 18.33 8.48
C PRO A 315 -49.87 19.42 7.92
N SER A 316 -50.14 19.42 6.61
CA SER A 316 -50.99 20.39 5.97
C SER A 316 -52.41 20.46 6.61
N ALA A 317 -52.91 19.34 7.08
CA ALA A 317 -54.23 19.27 7.75
C ALA A 317 -54.30 20.06 9.06
N VAL A 318 -53.17 20.29 9.76
CA VAL A 318 -53.12 21.04 11.03
C VAL A 318 -52.67 22.49 10.83
N GLN A 319 -52.28 22.89 9.63
CA GLN A 319 -51.84 24.27 9.31
C GLN A 319 -53.02 25.25 9.16
N SER A 320 -54.27 24.81 9.32
CA SER A 320 -55.47 25.65 9.19
C SER A 320 -55.67 26.55 10.41
N ARG A 321 -55.90 27.86 10.18
CA ARG A 321 -56.25 28.84 11.22
C ARG A 321 -57.72 28.77 11.66
N THR A 322 -58.50 27.88 11.05
CA THR A 322 -59.93 27.73 11.32
C THR A 322 -60.24 26.47 12.13
N LEU A 323 -59.23 25.87 12.80
CA LEU A 323 -59.45 24.73 13.65
C LEU A 323 -60.01 25.17 15.02
N ALA A 324 -61.15 24.57 15.44
CA ALA A 324 -61.70 24.68 16.78
C ALA A 324 -61.10 23.65 17.77
N LEU A 325 -60.66 22.48 17.24
CA LEU A 325 -60.00 21.45 17.99
C LEU A 325 -58.77 20.97 17.23
N LEU A 326 -57.68 20.91 17.94
CA LEU A 326 -56.44 20.27 17.50
C LEU A 326 -55.69 19.67 18.70
N GLN A 327 -55.52 18.38 18.69
CA GLN A 327 -54.77 17.66 19.73
C GLN A 327 -54.05 16.46 19.16
N VAL A 328 -52.92 16.09 19.77
CA VAL A 328 -52.23 14.83 19.43
C VAL A 328 -53.06 13.67 19.98
N LYS A 329 -53.48 12.76 19.10
CA LYS A 329 -54.11 11.50 19.49
C LYS A 329 -53.10 10.43 19.76
N THR A 330 -52.09 10.30 18.89
CA THR A 330 -51.02 9.31 19.03
C THR A 330 -49.69 9.93 18.70
N MET A 331 -48.77 9.89 19.64
CA MET A 331 -47.36 10.28 19.46
C MET A 331 -46.61 9.22 18.64
N PRO A 332 -45.52 9.57 17.95
CA PRO A 332 -44.61 8.60 17.40
C PRO A 332 -44.10 7.71 18.52
N THR A 333 -44.12 6.39 18.35
CA THR A 333 -43.64 5.42 19.34
C THR A 333 -42.30 4.78 18.96
N ALA A 334 -41.94 4.89 17.69
CA ALA A 334 -40.67 4.43 17.14
C ALA A 334 -40.34 5.21 15.86
N MET A 335 -39.09 5.41 15.63
CA MET A 335 -38.55 5.92 14.37
C MET A 335 -37.69 4.81 13.71
N LYS A 336 -38.01 4.50 12.46
CA LYS A 336 -37.30 3.46 11.70
C LYS A 336 -36.39 4.09 10.65
N ALA A 337 -35.16 3.63 10.60
CA ALA A 337 -34.26 4.03 9.53
C ALA A 337 -34.80 3.61 8.17
N THR A 338 -34.58 4.44 7.15
CA THR A 338 -35.02 4.18 5.77
C THR A 338 -33.98 3.40 4.97
N THR A 339 -32.73 3.41 5.43
CA THR A 339 -31.59 2.65 4.87
C THR A 339 -30.83 1.96 5.98
N ASP A 340 -29.99 0.99 5.63
CA ASP A 340 -29.18 0.24 6.59
C ASP A 340 -28.12 1.13 7.27
N GLU A 341 -27.62 2.17 6.58
CA GLU A 341 -26.67 3.13 7.14
C GLU A 341 -27.36 4.14 8.10
N GLY A 342 -28.68 4.27 8.01
CA GLY A 342 -29.46 5.21 8.79
C GLY A 342 -29.43 6.64 8.21
N GLY A 343 -29.51 7.63 9.10
CA GLY A 343 -29.46 9.06 8.74
C GLY A 343 -30.81 9.67 8.40
N VAL A 344 -31.76 8.91 7.89
CA VAL A 344 -33.17 9.33 7.68
C VAL A 344 -34.08 8.33 8.38
N TYR A 345 -34.92 8.85 9.28
CA TYR A 345 -35.81 8.06 10.10
C TYR A 345 -37.26 8.46 9.84
N THR A 346 -38.18 7.49 9.85
CA THR A 346 -39.58 7.72 9.64
C THR A 346 -40.41 7.09 10.76
N GLY A 347 -41.48 7.80 11.13
CA GLY A 347 -42.49 7.36 12.09
C GLY A 347 -43.84 7.91 11.73
N GLU A 348 -44.85 7.68 12.55
CA GLU A 348 -46.22 8.15 12.34
C GLU A 348 -46.77 8.84 13.59
N ALA A 349 -47.49 9.90 13.40
CA ALA A 349 -48.28 10.56 14.44
C ALA A 349 -49.73 10.77 13.96
N THR A 350 -50.67 10.71 14.90
CA THR A 350 -52.08 10.95 14.60
C THR A 350 -52.58 12.17 15.39
N PHE A 351 -53.24 13.07 14.68
CA PHE A 351 -53.90 14.27 15.23
C PHE A 351 -55.41 14.11 15.15
N THR A 352 -56.11 14.55 16.17
CA THR A 352 -57.55 14.74 16.12
C THR A 352 -57.82 16.22 15.84
N ILE A 353 -58.54 16.50 14.76
CA ILE A 353 -58.89 17.87 14.32
C ILE A 353 -60.39 18.07 14.13
N GLN A 354 -60.84 19.28 14.32
CA GLN A 354 -62.22 19.73 13.99
C GLN A 354 -62.17 21.19 13.54
N GLY A 355 -62.83 21.52 12.48
CA GLY A 355 -62.96 22.90 12.01
C GLY A 355 -64.01 23.75 12.81
N ASN A 356 -63.99 25.02 12.57
CA ASN A 356 -64.88 25.97 13.24
C ASN A 356 -66.33 25.90 12.79
N GLU A 357 -66.60 25.33 11.63
CA GLU A 357 -67.93 25.32 11.06
C GLU A 357 -68.80 24.23 11.70
N SER A 358 -70.06 24.47 11.90
CA SER A 358 -70.95 23.54 12.58
C SER A 358 -71.14 22.19 11.89
N TRP A 359 -70.80 22.11 10.62
CA TRP A 359 -70.83 20.88 9.82
C TRP A 359 -69.52 20.14 9.80
N ASP A 360 -68.39 20.76 10.27
CA ASP A 360 -67.10 20.11 10.39
C ASP A 360 -67.10 19.10 11.52
N LYS A 361 -67.02 17.83 11.18
CA LYS A 361 -66.97 16.77 12.17
C LYS A 361 -65.50 16.53 12.61
N GLN A 362 -65.40 16.15 13.86
CA GLN A 362 -64.08 15.66 14.40
C GLN A 362 -63.61 14.48 13.59
N ARG A 363 -62.33 14.50 13.23
CA ARG A 363 -61.66 13.42 12.48
C ARG A 363 -60.21 13.27 12.90
N ASP A 364 -59.72 12.07 12.69
CA ASP A 364 -58.29 11.74 12.91
C ASP A 364 -57.53 11.85 11.60
N VAL A 365 -56.32 12.41 11.70
CA VAL A 365 -55.37 12.52 10.58
C VAL A 365 -54.06 11.94 11.01
N THR A 366 -53.67 10.83 10.35
CA THR A 366 -52.35 10.23 10.54
C THR A 366 -51.40 10.76 9.50
N SER A 367 -50.25 11.23 9.94
CA SER A 367 -49.22 11.77 9.07
C SER A 367 -47.88 11.15 9.39
N ARG A 368 -47.08 10.93 8.34
CA ARG A 368 -45.70 10.41 8.49
C ARG A 368 -44.79 11.57 8.90
N VAL A 369 -44.01 11.37 9.95
CA VAL A 369 -42.93 12.25 10.35
C VAL A 369 -41.60 11.69 9.88
N THR A 370 -40.75 12.55 9.33
CA THR A 370 -39.37 12.20 8.88
C THR A 370 -38.41 13.07 9.66
N ALA A 371 -37.36 12.43 10.21
CA ALA A 371 -36.23 13.09 10.86
C ALA A 371 -34.96 12.75 10.09
N THR A 372 -34.29 13.76 9.55
CA THR A 372 -33.03 13.64 8.82
C THR A 372 -31.90 14.15 9.71
N VAL A 373 -30.89 13.37 9.93
CA VAL A 373 -29.68 13.75 10.69
C VAL A 373 -29.00 14.91 10.02
N LYS A 374 -28.65 15.95 10.80
CA LYS A 374 -27.85 17.07 10.30
C LYS A 374 -26.36 16.80 10.48
N THR A 375 -25.61 17.06 9.41
CA THR A 375 -24.17 17.03 9.40
C THR A 375 -23.60 18.33 8.87
N ASP A 376 -22.41 18.69 9.32
CA ASP A 376 -21.66 19.80 8.76
C ASP A 376 -21.12 19.47 7.35
N LYS A 377 -20.41 20.43 6.74
CA LYS A 377 -19.81 20.27 5.40
C LYS A 377 -18.76 19.15 5.33
N ASP A 378 -18.17 18.76 6.46
CA ASP A 378 -17.14 17.75 6.57
C ASP A 378 -17.72 16.36 6.93
N GLY A 379 -19.05 16.28 7.13
CA GLY A 379 -19.79 15.06 7.47
C GLY A 379 -19.85 14.76 8.97
N ASN A 380 -19.39 15.66 9.84
CA ASN A 380 -19.52 15.49 11.28
C ASN A 380 -20.96 15.78 11.72
N LEU A 381 -21.42 15.05 12.76
CA LEU A 381 -22.73 15.27 13.34
C LEU A 381 -22.84 16.71 13.90
N GLU A 382 -23.90 17.42 13.53
CA GLU A 382 -24.26 18.63 14.23
C GLU A 382 -24.92 18.26 15.57
N LEU A 383 -24.31 18.72 16.68
CA LEU A 383 -24.80 18.51 18.04
C LEU A 383 -25.36 19.79 18.60
N ASP A 384 -26.38 19.68 19.46
CA ASP A 384 -26.90 20.80 20.25
C ASP A 384 -25.99 21.09 21.45
N ALA A 385 -26.32 22.10 22.24
CA ALA A 385 -25.58 22.49 23.44
C ALA A 385 -25.51 21.40 24.54
N SER A 386 -26.36 20.38 24.46
CA SER A 386 -26.37 19.22 25.37
C SER A 386 -25.65 18.01 24.82
N GLY A 387 -25.05 18.11 23.61
CA GLY A 387 -24.36 17.02 22.93
C GLY A 387 -25.28 16.04 22.20
N LYS A 388 -26.54 16.37 22.01
CA LYS A 388 -27.49 15.55 21.24
C LYS A 388 -27.45 15.88 19.76
N PRO A 389 -27.63 14.89 18.86
CA PRO A 389 -27.66 15.12 17.43
C PRO A 389 -28.85 15.99 17.02
N GLN A 390 -28.59 16.89 16.09
CA GLN A 390 -29.63 17.74 15.51
C GLN A 390 -30.26 17.05 14.30
N PHE A 391 -31.57 17.33 14.10
CA PHE A 391 -32.35 16.78 13.00
C PHE A 391 -33.09 17.87 12.24
N GLU A 392 -33.21 17.71 10.94
CA GLU A 392 -34.25 18.32 10.18
C GLU A 392 -35.48 17.43 10.26
N VAL A 393 -36.52 17.91 10.99
CA VAL A 393 -37.74 17.13 11.21
C VAL A 393 -38.90 17.79 10.45
N ARG A 394 -39.66 16.98 9.71
CA ARG A 394 -40.84 17.44 8.97
C ARG A 394 -41.87 16.35 8.83
N PHE A 395 -43.13 16.74 8.73
CA PHE A 395 -44.19 15.84 8.31
C PHE A 395 -44.24 15.77 6.77
N GLY A 396 -44.42 14.55 6.24
CA GLY A 396 -44.69 14.33 4.82
C GLY A 396 -46.12 14.68 4.45
N TYR A 397 -46.33 14.98 3.17
CA TYR A 397 -47.63 15.17 2.58
C TYR A 397 -48.37 13.85 2.44
#